data_02bf151f49d494c0592db49e55e55292
#
_entry.id   02bf151f49d494c0592db49e55e55292
#
_cell.length_a   1.000
_cell.length_b   1.000
_cell.length_c   1.000
_cell.angle_alpha   90.00
_cell.angle_beta   90.00
_cell.angle_gamma   90.00
#
_symmetry.space_group_name_H-M   'P 1'
#
loop_
_entity.id
_entity.type
_entity.pdbx_description
1 polymer ?
#
loop_
_entity_poly.entity_id
_entity_poly.type
_entity_poly.pdbx_seq_one_letter_code
_entity_poly.pdbx_strand_id
1 'polypeptide(L)'
;GKFILPGLIDPHVHMRDMDQAYKEDWHSGTNAALRGGITTVMDMPNTVPPTINLTNLNYKREYANKSNVNFGFNLGFIGSNCDDLKSAGKFNAIKVFLCESSGGIPVESPEQLNSVFQLAEDINVPLIFHSESGSCIEECEKQFESKIENHHLIRNRKCAIRTTTKILELSHK
;
A
#
# COMPACT_ATOMS: atom_id res chain seq x y z
N GLY A 1 -21.10 24.63 -23.34
CA GLY A 1 -21.67 23.57 -22.52
C GLY A 1 -20.61 22.97 -21.61
N LYS A 2 -21.02 22.39 -20.49
CA LYS A 2 -20.16 21.62 -19.57
C LYS A 2 -20.65 20.18 -19.55
N PHE A 3 -19.73 19.24 -19.39
CA PHE A 3 -20.06 17.84 -19.15
C PHE A 3 -20.11 17.57 -17.64
N ILE A 4 -21.06 16.74 -17.23
CA ILE A 4 -21.15 16.22 -15.86
C ILE A 4 -20.70 14.75 -15.92
N LEU A 5 -19.69 14.40 -15.15
CA LEU A 5 -19.16 13.06 -15.04
C LEU A 5 -19.23 12.60 -13.58
N PRO A 6 -19.32 11.28 -13.32
CA PRO A 6 -19.10 10.76 -11.96
C PRO A 6 -17.73 11.15 -11.46
N GLY A 7 -17.59 11.40 -10.14
CA GLY A 7 -16.30 11.65 -9.53
C GLY A 7 -15.39 10.42 -9.65
N LEU A 8 -14.10 10.66 -9.86
CA LEU A 8 -13.10 9.61 -9.97
C LEU A 8 -12.82 8.98 -8.59
N ILE A 9 -12.38 7.73 -8.62
CA ILE A 9 -11.93 6.98 -7.44
C ILE A 9 -10.43 6.74 -7.58
N ASP A 10 -9.64 7.16 -6.58
CA ASP A 10 -8.24 6.82 -6.48
C ASP A 10 -8.04 5.74 -5.41
N PRO A 11 -7.79 4.47 -5.80
CA PRO A 11 -7.66 3.36 -4.85
C PRO A 11 -6.27 3.27 -4.20
N HIS A 12 -5.33 4.17 -4.51
CA HIS A 12 -3.94 4.07 -4.08
C HIS A 12 -3.33 5.43 -3.75
N VAL A 13 -3.65 5.98 -2.58
CA VAL A 13 -3.11 7.25 -2.12
C VAL A 13 -2.31 7.10 -0.82
N HIS A 14 -1.47 8.09 -0.53
CA HIS A 14 -0.70 8.19 0.70
C HIS A 14 -0.98 9.55 1.36
N MET A 15 -2.05 9.63 2.15
CA MET A 15 -2.45 10.85 2.85
C MET A 15 -1.50 11.24 3.99
N ARG A 16 -0.60 10.34 4.35
CA ARG A 16 0.39 10.55 5.43
C ARG A 16 -0.29 10.87 6.77
N ASP A 17 -0.44 12.15 7.11
CA ASP A 17 -1.00 12.67 8.37
C ASP A 17 -0.38 12.01 9.63
N MET A 18 -1.00 12.10 10.79
CA MET A 18 -0.48 11.55 12.05
C MET A 18 0.95 12.05 12.28
N ASP A 19 1.92 11.17 12.55
CA ASP A 19 3.33 11.55 12.76
C ASP A 19 4.05 11.99 11.47
N GLN A 20 3.37 11.91 10.32
CA GLN A 20 3.87 12.33 9.01
C GLN A 20 3.14 13.58 8.45
N ALA A 21 2.36 14.29 9.26
CA ALA A 21 1.60 15.47 8.86
C ALA A 21 2.48 16.60 8.25
N TYR A 22 3.77 16.57 8.51
CA TYR A 22 4.75 17.47 7.86
C TYR A 22 4.91 17.24 6.36
N LYS A 23 4.46 16.09 5.83
CA LYS A 23 4.49 15.77 4.39
C LYS A 23 3.18 16.10 3.73
N GLU A 24 2.08 15.66 4.33
CA GLU A 24 0.71 15.81 3.84
C GLU A 24 -0.25 15.47 4.97
N ASP A 25 -1.47 15.99 4.92
CA ASP A 25 -2.57 15.64 5.82
C ASP A 25 -3.88 15.36 5.06
N TRP A 26 -4.88 14.81 5.75
CA TRP A 26 -6.16 14.48 5.14
C TRP A 26 -6.89 15.69 4.58
N HIS A 27 -6.76 16.86 5.18
CA HIS A 27 -7.44 18.07 4.69
C HIS A 27 -6.82 18.57 3.38
N SER A 28 -5.51 18.75 3.35
CA SER A 28 -4.79 19.25 2.18
C SER A 28 -4.79 18.26 1.02
N GLY A 29 -4.51 16.97 1.30
CA GLY A 29 -4.50 15.92 0.28
C GLY A 29 -5.87 15.70 -0.36
N THR A 30 -6.95 15.71 0.43
CA THR A 30 -8.30 15.54 -0.13
C THR A 30 -8.82 16.79 -0.83
N ASN A 31 -8.38 17.99 -0.46
CA ASN A 31 -8.61 19.19 -1.26
C ASN A 31 -7.93 19.11 -2.63
N ALA A 32 -6.69 18.59 -2.69
CA ALA A 32 -6.01 18.35 -3.96
C ALA A 32 -6.75 17.31 -4.81
N ALA A 33 -7.22 16.21 -4.20
CA ALA A 33 -8.03 15.19 -4.84
C ALA A 33 -9.30 15.79 -5.49
N LEU A 34 -10.07 16.59 -4.74
CA LEU A 34 -11.26 17.27 -5.24
C LEU A 34 -10.97 18.18 -6.45
N ARG A 35 -9.87 18.93 -6.40
CA ARG A 35 -9.46 19.79 -7.53
C ARG A 35 -9.10 18.98 -8.77
N GLY A 36 -8.65 17.72 -8.60
CA GLY A 36 -8.40 16.76 -9.67
C GLY A 36 -9.65 16.00 -10.14
N GLY A 37 -10.83 16.25 -9.53
CA GLY A 37 -12.07 15.53 -9.85
C GLY A 37 -12.20 14.17 -9.16
N ILE A 38 -11.35 13.87 -8.17
CA ILE A 38 -11.40 12.65 -7.36
C ILE A 38 -12.31 12.89 -6.16
N THR A 39 -13.32 12.04 -6.00
CA THR A 39 -14.32 12.13 -4.94
C THR A 39 -14.27 10.98 -3.94
N THR A 40 -13.41 10.01 -4.18
CA THR A 40 -13.18 8.87 -3.28
C THR A 40 -11.70 8.48 -3.33
N VAL A 41 -11.10 8.28 -2.16
CA VAL A 41 -9.69 7.86 -2.03
C VAL A 41 -9.56 6.65 -1.11
N MET A 42 -8.57 5.77 -1.37
CA MET A 42 -8.25 4.65 -0.50
C MET A 42 -6.79 4.76 -0.05
N ASP A 43 -6.59 5.03 1.25
CA ASP A 43 -5.28 5.30 1.81
C ASP A 43 -4.47 4.05 2.10
N MET A 44 -3.17 4.12 1.84
CA MET A 44 -2.21 3.04 2.06
C MET A 44 -1.77 2.95 3.52
N PRO A 45 -1.37 1.75 3.99
CA PRO A 45 -1.10 1.49 5.41
C PRO A 45 0.24 2.00 5.93
N ASN A 46 1.16 2.44 5.06
CA ASN A 46 2.51 2.84 5.44
C ASN A 46 2.58 4.26 6.02
N THR A 47 1.84 4.47 7.08
CA THR A 47 1.86 5.66 7.94
C THR A 47 2.69 5.40 9.20
N VAL A 48 2.79 6.37 10.09
CA VAL A 48 3.42 6.20 11.39
C VAL A 48 2.39 6.62 12.46
N PRO A 49 1.89 5.66 13.25
CA PRO A 49 2.13 4.21 13.18
C PRO A 49 1.53 3.57 11.91
N PRO A 50 2.02 2.37 11.47
CA PRO A 50 1.48 1.68 10.31
C PRO A 50 0.08 1.10 10.60
N THR A 51 -0.80 1.08 9.59
CA THR A 51 -2.17 0.58 9.74
C THR A 51 -2.20 -0.93 9.51
N ILE A 52 -1.94 -1.72 10.54
CA ILE A 52 -1.77 -3.18 10.47
C ILE A 52 -2.74 -3.98 11.35
N ASN A 53 -3.58 -3.30 12.12
CA ASN A 53 -4.57 -3.88 13.03
C ASN A 53 -5.72 -2.91 13.27
N LEU A 54 -6.74 -3.35 14.01
CA LEU A 54 -7.93 -2.54 14.33
C LEU A 54 -7.60 -1.27 15.13
N THR A 55 -6.66 -1.33 16.06
CA THR A 55 -6.26 -0.17 16.89
C THR A 55 -5.70 0.95 16.01
N ASN A 56 -4.75 0.62 15.14
CA ASN A 56 -4.13 1.58 14.24
C ASN A 56 -5.11 2.07 13.16
N LEU A 57 -6.04 1.21 12.72
CA LEU A 57 -7.10 1.59 11.80
C LEU A 57 -8.04 2.62 12.44
N ASN A 58 -8.46 2.43 13.69
CA ASN A 58 -9.31 3.38 14.41
C ASN A 58 -8.60 4.71 14.64
N TYR A 59 -7.32 4.65 15.02
CA TYR A 59 -6.49 5.86 15.16
C TYR A 59 -6.43 6.65 13.84
N LYS A 60 -6.16 5.99 12.72
CA LYS A 60 -6.16 6.64 11.40
C LYS A 60 -7.55 7.21 11.03
N ARG A 61 -8.64 6.54 11.36
CA ARG A 61 -10.01 7.02 11.11
C ARG A 61 -10.29 8.36 11.76
N GLU A 62 -9.77 8.62 12.97
CA GLU A 62 -9.92 9.91 13.66
C GLU A 62 -9.32 11.05 12.82
N TYR A 63 -8.15 10.85 12.23
CA TYR A 63 -7.52 11.84 11.35
C TYR A 63 -8.27 12.00 10.03
N ALA A 64 -8.79 10.91 9.46
CA ALA A 64 -9.53 10.93 8.22
C ALA A 64 -10.86 11.67 8.27
N ASN A 65 -11.39 11.97 9.46
CA ASN A 65 -12.56 12.83 9.63
C ASN A 65 -12.39 14.26 9.08
N LYS A 66 -11.14 14.68 8.81
CA LYS A 66 -10.82 15.96 8.14
C LYS A 66 -10.98 15.88 6.61
N SER A 67 -11.29 14.72 6.06
CA SER A 67 -11.40 14.50 4.62
C SER A 67 -12.57 15.27 4.00
N ASN A 68 -12.34 15.84 2.83
CA ASN A 68 -13.36 16.50 2.00
C ASN A 68 -13.94 15.57 0.93
N VAL A 69 -13.49 14.32 0.86
CA VAL A 69 -13.96 13.29 -0.08
C VAL A 69 -14.32 12.02 0.68
N ASN A 70 -15.01 11.08 0.02
CA ASN A 70 -15.18 9.74 0.56
C ASN A 70 -13.82 9.06 0.71
N PHE A 71 -13.66 8.25 1.74
CA PHE A 71 -12.40 7.56 1.98
C PHE A 71 -12.58 6.11 2.41
N GLY A 72 -11.54 5.32 2.15
CA GLY A 72 -11.38 3.97 2.63
C GLY A 72 -9.93 3.72 3.03
N PHE A 73 -9.66 2.53 3.57
CA PHE A 73 -8.35 2.16 4.08
C PHE A 73 -7.91 0.81 3.55
N ASN A 74 -6.64 0.71 3.23
CA ASN A 74 -5.96 -0.55 3.00
C ASN A 74 -5.12 -0.88 4.24
N LEU A 75 -5.12 -2.14 4.68
CA LEU A 75 -4.33 -2.59 5.83
C LEU A 75 -3.06 -3.28 5.35
N GLY A 76 -1.98 -3.13 6.12
CA GLY A 76 -0.69 -3.74 5.83
C GLY A 76 -0.59 -5.16 6.37
N PHE A 77 -0.17 -6.10 5.54
CA PHE A 77 0.29 -7.40 5.98
C PHE A 77 1.81 -7.35 6.25
N ILE A 78 2.23 -7.85 7.40
CA ILE A 78 3.62 -7.82 7.87
C ILE A 78 4.20 -9.23 8.09
N GLY A 79 3.55 -10.26 7.53
CA GLY A 79 4.01 -11.65 7.61
C GLY A 79 3.50 -12.43 8.83
N SER A 80 2.97 -11.77 9.86
CA SER A 80 2.57 -12.41 11.13
C SER A 80 1.24 -11.94 11.71
N ASN A 81 0.53 -11.02 11.05
CA ASN A 81 -0.66 -10.35 11.59
C ASN A 81 -1.99 -10.82 10.96
N CYS A 82 -2.09 -12.08 10.55
CA CYS A 82 -3.33 -12.62 9.96
C CYS A 82 -4.55 -12.45 10.88
N ASP A 83 -4.42 -12.76 12.16
CA ASP A 83 -5.52 -12.66 13.13
C ASP A 83 -5.95 -11.22 13.38
N ASP A 84 -5.00 -10.29 13.42
CA ASP A 84 -5.27 -8.86 13.48
C ASP A 84 -6.09 -8.38 12.28
N LEU A 85 -5.72 -8.81 11.07
CA LEU A 85 -6.43 -8.45 9.84
C LEU A 85 -7.82 -9.09 9.78
N LYS A 86 -7.98 -10.35 10.21
CA LYS A 86 -9.30 -11.00 10.33
C LYS A 86 -10.24 -10.25 11.28
N SER A 87 -9.70 -9.71 12.36
CA SER A 87 -10.49 -9.00 13.41
C SER A 87 -10.65 -7.50 13.15
N ALA A 88 -9.98 -6.92 12.15
CA ALA A 88 -9.98 -5.47 11.90
C ALA A 88 -11.32 -4.89 11.39
N GLY A 89 -12.29 -5.73 11.05
CA GLY A 89 -13.58 -5.31 10.50
C GLY A 89 -13.48 -4.88 9.03
N LYS A 90 -14.21 -3.83 8.63
CA LYS A 90 -14.26 -3.42 7.23
C LYS A 90 -13.06 -2.57 6.82
N PHE A 91 -12.38 -3.00 5.77
CA PHE A 91 -11.34 -2.27 5.03
C PHE A 91 -11.36 -2.69 3.56
N ASN A 92 -10.58 -2.02 2.70
CA ASN A 92 -10.72 -2.18 1.24
C ASN A 92 -9.86 -3.29 0.67
N ALA A 93 -8.60 -3.38 1.09
CA ALA A 93 -7.64 -4.36 0.58
C ALA A 93 -6.50 -4.60 1.58
N ILE A 94 -5.79 -5.71 1.39
CA ILE A 94 -4.53 -5.99 2.11
C ILE A 94 -3.36 -5.54 1.23
N LYS A 95 -2.54 -4.64 1.75
CA LYS A 95 -1.30 -4.19 1.12
C LYS A 95 -0.13 -5.04 1.59
N VAL A 96 0.66 -5.55 0.65
CA VAL A 96 1.87 -6.35 0.88
C VAL A 96 3.06 -5.65 0.22
N PHE A 97 4.16 -5.52 0.94
CA PHE A 97 5.43 -5.03 0.41
C PHE A 97 6.39 -6.21 0.24
N LEU A 98 6.97 -6.39 -0.95
CA LEU A 98 7.88 -7.50 -1.26
C LEU A 98 9.37 -7.07 -1.24
N CYS A 99 9.61 -5.81 -0.95
CA CYS A 99 10.92 -5.25 -0.67
C CYS A 99 10.76 -4.04 0.25
N GLU A 100 11.87 -3.56 0.79
CA GLU A 100 11.89 -2.31 1.53
C GLU A 100 11.42 -1.14 0.65
N SER A 101 10.45 -0.43 1.14
CA SER A 101 9.84 0.75 0.51
C SER A 101 9.34 1.68 1.62
N SER A 102 9.13 2.95 1.32
CA SER A 102 8.71 4.05 2.20
C SER A 102 7.85 3.66 3.41
N GLY A 103 8.46 3.00 4.45
CA GLY A 103 7.76 2.56 5.66
C GLY A 103 6.93 1.28 5.53
N GLY A 104 7.07 0.53 4.45
CA GLY A 104 6.52 -0.82 4.33
C GLY A 104 7.41 -1.86 5.02
N ILE A 105 6.79 -2.86 5.65
CA ILE A 105 7.52 -4.00 6.24
C ILE A 105 7.55 -5.11 5.19
N PRO A 106 8.75 -5.55 4.73
CA PRO A 106 8.84 -6.55 3.67
C PRO A 106 8.32 -7.92 4.10
N VAL A 107 7.68 -8.60 3.14
CA VAL A 107 7.20 -9.98 3.24
C VAL A 107 7.87 -10.78 2.13
N GLU A 108 8.82 -11.64 2.47
CA GLU A 108 9.70 -12.29 1.48
C GLU A 108 9.53 -13.81 1.43
N SER A 109 9.10 -14.45 2.53
CA SER A 109 9.04 -15.90 2.58
C SER A 109 7.85 -16.47 1.80
N PRO A 110 8.01 -17.62 1.13
CA PRO A 110 6.92 -18.32 0.46
C PRO A 110 5.75 -18.65 1.40
N GLU A 111 6.04 -18.98 2.65
CA GLU A 111 5.04 -19.32 3.67
C GLU A 111 4.18 -18.10 4.01
N GLN A 112 4.80 -16.95 4.20
CA GLN A 112 4.09 -15.68 4.45
C GLN A 112 3.23 -15.28 3.25
N LEU A 113 3.74 -15.46 2.02
CA LEU A 113 2.96 -15.18 0.81
C LEU A 113 1.77 -16.12 0.71
N ASN A 114 1.93 -17.42 0.92
CA ASN A 114 0.82 -18.36 0.92
C ASN A 114 -0.21 -18.00 1.99
N SER A 115 0.22 -17.60 3.20
CA SER A 115 -0.70 -17.23 4.29
C SER A 115 -1.52 -15.99 3.97
N VAL A 116 -0.96 -14.97 3.29
CA VAL A 116 -1.72 -13.78 2.92
C VAL A 116 -2.69 -14.04 1.75
N PHE A 117 -2.35 -14.92 0.81
CA PHE A 117 -3.30 -15.34 -0.22
C PHE A 117 -4.49 -16.08 0.40
N GLN A 118 -4.23 -17.05 1.28
CA GLN A 118 -5.29 -17.77 1.99
C GLN A 118 -6.14 -16.82 2.86
N LEU A 119 -5.50 -15.89 3.57
CA LEU A 119 -6.21 -14.87 4.34
C LEU A 119 -7.14 -14.04 3.48
N ALA A 120 -6.65 -13.57 2.33
CA ALA A 120 -7.43 -12.73 1.42
C ALA A 120 -8.66 -13.46 0.86
N GLU A 121 -8.52 -14.76 0.57
CA GLU A 121 -9.63 -15.64 0.19
C GLU A 121 -10.61 -15.81 1.34
N ASP A 122 -10.13 -16.17 2.55
CA ASP A 122 -10.96 -16.39 3.75
C ASP A 122 -11.87 -15.21 4.09
N ILE A 123 -11.35 -13.97 3.95
CA ILE A 123 -12.10 -12.76 4.32
C ILE A 123 -12.63 -11.99 3.09
N ASN A 124 -12.43 -12.53 1.90
CA ASN A 124 -12.90 -11.99 0.62
C ASN A 124 -12.49 -10.53 0.39
N VAL A 125 -11.19 -10.24 0.47
CA VAL A 125 -10.62 -8.92 0.18
C VAL A 125 -9.51 -9.02 -0.86
N PRO A 126 -9.33 -8.01 -1.73
CA PRO A 126 -8.25 -8.01 -2.71
C PRO A 126 -6.87 -7.78 -2.06
N LEU A 127 -5.82 -8.28 -2.73
CA LEU A 127 -4.43 -8.02 -2.40
C LEU A 127 -3.85 -6.92 -3.29
N ILE A 128 -3.04 -6.05 -2.71
CA ILE A 128 -2.28 -5.01 -3.42
C ILE A 128 -0.80 -5.22 -3.11
N PHE A 129 0.02 -5.40 -4.13
CA PHE A 129 1.46 -5.65 -3.97
C PHE A 129 2.31 -4.45 -4.37
N HIS A 130 3.32 -4.13 -3.56
CA HIS A 130 4.50 -3.44 -4.04
C HIS A 130 5.48 -4.50 -4.53
N SER A 131 5.51 -4.70 -5.85
CA SER A 131 6.11 -5.89 -6.46
C SER A 131 7.50 -5.60 -7.04
N GLU A 132 8.49 -5.59 -6.16
CA GLU A 132 9.91 -5.56 -6.51
C GLU A 132 10.65 -6.63 -5.70
N SER A 133 11.68 -7.24 -6.27
CA SER A 133 12.51 -8.25 -5.59
C SER A 133 13.61 -7.59 -4.76
N GLY A 134 13.54 -7.70 -3.42
CA GLY A 134 14.56 -7.18 -2.51
C GLY A 134 15.95 -7.74 -2.86
N SER A 135 16.08 -9.05 -3.03
CA SER A 135 17.35 -9.69 -3.41
C SER A 135 17.92 -9.19 -4.74
N CYS A 136 17.06 -8.91 -5.73
CA CYS A 136 17.50 -8.35 -7.02
C CYS A 136 17.99 -6.91 -6.85
N ILE A 137 17.33 -6.11 -6.01
CA ILE A 137 17.76 -4.74 -5.70
C ILE A 137 19.12 -4.76 -5.01
N GLU A 138 19.31 -5.61 -4.00
CA GLU A 138 20.60 -5.78 -3.31
C GLU A 138 21.75 -6.21 -4.23
N GLU A 139 21.46 -7.10 -5.21
CA GLU A 139 22.43 -7.48 -6.25
C GLU A 139 22.85 -6.28 -7.09
N CYS A 140 21.91 -5.38 -7.42
CA CYS A 140 22.18 -4.18 -8.20
C CYS A 140 22.91 -3.09 -7.35
N GLU A 141 22.57 -2.95 -6.07
CA GLU A 141 23.26 -2.02 -5.16
C GLU A 141 24.74 -2.34 -4.97
N LYS A 142 25.13 -3.61 -5.12
CA LYS A 142 26.55 -4.02 -5.12
C LYS A 142 27.30 -3.59 -6.41
N GLN A 143 26.58 -3.32 -7.48
CA GLN A 143 27.15 -2.97 -8.80
C GLN A 143 27.12 -1.47 -9.07
N PHE A 144 26.17 -0.76 -8.49
CA PHE A 144 25.94 0.67 -8.76
C PHE A 144 25.93 1.45 -7.44
N GLU A 145 26.61 2.58 -7.41
CA GLU A 145 26.56 3.50 -6.27
C GLU A 145 25.12 3.98 -6.03
N SER A 146 24.73 4.10 -4.76
CA SER A 146 23.41 4.62 -4.34
C SER A 146 23.31 6.14 -4.58
N LYS A 147 23.23 6.52 -5.86
CA LYS A 147 23.04 7.89 -6.34
C LYS A 147 21.74 7.97 -7.13
N ILE A 148 21.14 9.17 -7.19
CA ILE A 148 19.87 9.37 -7.86
C ILE A 148 19.94 9.01 -9.36
N GLU A 149 21.06 9.25 -10.00
CA GLU A 149 21.32 8.92 -11.41
C GLU A 149 21.27 7.41 -11.67
N ASN A 150 21.62 6.60 -10.66
CA ASN A 150 21.65 5.14 -10.72
C ASN A 150 20.35 4.47 -10.26
N HIS A 151 19.37 5.25 -9.81
CA HIS A 151 18.12 4.70 -9.25
C HIS A 151 17.45 3.72 -10.22
N HIS A 152 17.38 4.04 -11.51
CA HIS A 152 16.79 3.19 -12.53
C HIS A 152 17.59 1.91 -12.85
N LEU A 153 18.89 1.87 -12.51
CA LEU A 153 19.75 0.70 -12.62
C LEU A 153 19.61 -0.22 -11.42
N ILE A 154 19.46 0.36 -10.23
CA ILE A 154 19.28 -0.35 -8.97
C ILE A 154 17.87 -0.95 -8.90
N ARG A 155 16.82 -0.12 -9.08
CA ARG A 155 15.42 -0.56 -9.14
C ARG A 155 14.98 -0.76 -10.58
N ASN A 156 15.60 -1.72 -11.23
CA ASN A 156 15.38 -1.94 -12.65
C ASN A 156 14.19 -2.88 -12.93
N ARG A 157 13.79 -2.90 -14.19
CA ARG A 157 12.65 -3.69 -14.67
C ARG A 157 12.74 -5.19 -14.33
N LYS A 158 13.95 -5.79 -14.27
CA LYS A 158 14.10 -7.22 -13.93
C LYS A 158 13.62 -7.52 -12.53
N CYS A 159 13.92 -6.63 -11.56
CA CYS A 159 13.50 -6.79 -10.16
C CYS A 159 11.97 -6.78 -10.02
N ALA A 160 11.28 -5.93 -10.78
CA ALA A 160 9.82 -5.89 -10.81
C ALA A 160 9.22 -7.13 -11.49
N ILE A 161 9.71 -7.52 -12.67
CA ILE A 161 9.21 -8.67 -13.42
C ILE A 161 9.38 -9.96 -12.60
N ARG A 162 10.57 -10.20 -12.02
CA ARG A 162 10.87 -11.40 -11.23
C ARG A 162 9.83 -11.66 -10.15
N THR A 163 9.44 -10.63 -9.43
CA THR A 163 8.51 -10.74 -8.32
C THR A 163 7.06 -10.78 -8.79
N THR A 164 6.71 -9.96 -9.79
CA THR A 164 5.35 -9.95 -10.36
C THR A 164 5.00 -11.31 -10.95
N THR A 165 5.92 -11.96 -11.68
CA THR A 165 5.72 -13.31 -12.20
C THR A 165 5.40 -14.30 -11.07
N LYS A 166 6.19 -14.28 -9.98
CA LYS A 166 5.96 -15.14 -8.81
C LYS A 166 4.57 -14.92 -8.18
N ILE A 167 4.15 -13.64 -8.04
CA ILE A 167 2.82 -13.33 -7.49
C ILE A 167 1.70 -13.83 -8.39
N LEU A 168 1.82 -13.66 -9.71
CA LEU A 168 0.84 -14.18 -10.68
C LEU A 168 0.75 -15.71 -10.64
N GLU A 169 1.88 -16.42 -10.53
CA GLU A 169 1.90 -17.87 -10.37
C GLU A 169 1.19 -18.33 -9.08
N LEU A 170 1.33 -17.59 -7.99
CA LEU A 170 0.64 -17.88 -6.73
C LEU A 170 -0.87 -17.57 -6.81
N SER A 171 -1.27 -16.54 -7.54
CA SER A 171 -2.68 -16.16 -7.69
C SER A 171 -3.52 -17.13 -8.52
N HIS A 172 -2.87 -18.06 -9.26
CA HIS A 172 -3.52 -19.08 -10.06
C HIS A 172 -3.67 -20.44 -9.34
N LYS A 173 -3.18 -20.57 -8.14
CA LYS A 173 -3.30 -21.77 -7.30
C LYS A 173 -4.49 -21.73 -6.38
#